data_996d06b0ca7c197aefdbbfc5cccdc10c
#
_entry.id   996d06b0ca7c197aefdbbfc5cccdc10c
#
_cell.length_a   1.000
_cell.length_b   1.000
_cell.length_c   1.000
_cell.angle_alpha   90.00
_cell.angle_beta   90.00
_cell.angle_gamma   90.00
#
_symmetry.space_group_name_H-M   'P 1'
#
loop_
_entity.id
_entity.type
_entity.pdbx_description
1 polymer ?
#
loop_
_entity_poly.entity_id
_entity_poly.type
_entity_poly.pdbx_seq_one_letter_code
_entity_poly.pdbx_strand_id
1 'polypeptide(L)'
;MAPLAPSQEELDRRRIININAETVTNIPSTDFPGHWPGESHEWSLERFRRDFRVEFHYNETYDASFSLIGLDASIANAFRRILIDEVPTLAPEYVFIQNNTSVIQDEVLAQRIGLIPLRGSIEGLNWMRWFKKPTEDDPEGSTPTDYNTIVLNLDVECTKNPNAAPDEDDPRKLYNHAHVYAKDLVFNPVGRQKQYFVGEGAIRPVNPDILIAKLRPGQKIEMEIHCIKGIGADHAKFSPVATATYRLLPDIRIMKPIIGADARKFAKCFPPGVIGLEKVTAEEAAQQGSGYEGHEGEEKAVVLDPFKDTVSRECLRHEEFKDKVKLGRVRDHFIFSVESTGQFPSDMLFLESVKVLKLKCARLKRDLTNLMQ
;
A
#
# COMPACT_ATOMS: atom_id res chain seq x y z
N MET A 1 -33.22 34.69 -12.12
CA MET A 1 -32.89 34.44 -10.73
C MET A 1 -31.54 33.68 -10.71
N ALA A 2 -30.55 34.21 -10.05
CA ALA A 2 -29.32 33.43 -9.82
C ALA A 2 -29.72 32.21 -8.97
N PRO A 3 -29.25 30.98 -9.31
CA PRO A 3 -29.54 29.83 -8.52
C PRO A 3 -29.05 30.06 -7.09
N LEU A 4 -29.90 29.78 -6.11
CA LEU A 4 -29.50 29.81 -4.70
C LEU A 4 -28.36 28.81 -4.52
N ALA A 5 -27.27 29.25 -3.87
CA ALA A 5 -26.20 28.33 -3.50
C ALA A 5 -26.81 27.15 -2.68
N PRO A 6 -26.37 25.91 -2.94
CA PRO A 6 -26.90 24.74 -2.24
C PRO A 6 -26.65 24.88 -0.73
N SER A 7 -27.61 24.42 0.06
CA SER A 7 -27.46 24.36 1.52
C SER A 7 -26.33 23.38 1.89
N GLN A 8 -25.76 23.55 3.08
CA GLN A 8 -24.72 22.63 3.58
C GLN A 8 -25.25 21.19 3.67
N GLU A 9 -26.50 21.02 4.08
CA GLU A 9 -27.15 19.70 4.11
C GLU A 9 -27.25 19.05 2.74
N GLU A 10 -27.55 19.83 1.70
CA GLU A 10 -27.55 19.35 0.30
C GLU A 10 -26.15 18.96 -0.15
N LEU A 11 -25.12 19.76 0.16
CA LEU A 11 -23.72 19.44 -0.15
C LEU A 11 -23.28 18.15 0.54
N ASP A 12 -23.60 18.00 1.81
CA ASP A 12 -23.29 16.79 2.58
C ASP A 12 -23.99 15.56 2.00
N ARG A 13 -25.27 15.71 1.63
CA ARG A 13 -26.03 14.65 0.96
C ARG A 13 -25.38 14.21 -0.35
N ARG A 14 -24.85 15.13 -1.14
CA ARG A 14 -24.18 14.85 -2.41
C ARG A 14 -22.85 14.11 -2.24
N ARG A 15 -22.19 14.26 -1.09
CA ARG A 15 -20.92 13.58 -0.77
C ARG A 15 -21.11 12.14 -0.32
N ILE A 16 -22.32 11.74 0.08
CA ILE A 16 -22.57 10.40 0.63
C ILE A 16 -23.06 9.46 -0.47
N ILE A 17 -22.33 8.37 -0.66
CA ILE A 17 -22.79 7.21 -1.43
C ILE A 17 -23.65 6.37 -0.51
N ASN A 18 -24.94 6.16 -0.85
CA ASN A 18 -25.83 5.39 -0.01
C ASN A 18 -25.66 3.89 -0.26
N ILE A 19 -25.55 3.13 0.83
CA ILE A 19 -25.44 1.68 0.81
C ILE A 19 -26.78 1.11 1.33
N ASN A 20 -27.52 0.49 0.43
CA ASN A 20 -28.76 -0.21 0.76
C ASN A 20 -28.49 -1.72 0.92
N ALA A 21 -29.50 -2.50 1.31
CA ALA A 21 -29.34 -3.94 1.52
C ALA A 21 -28.78 -4.67 0.28
N GLU A 22 -29.26 -4.32 -0.91
CA GLU A 22 -28.88 -4.98 -2.17
C GLU A 22 -28.24 -4.04 -3.19
N THR A 23 -28.51 -2.74 -3.12
CA THR A 23 -28.09 -1.75 -4.08
C THR A 23 -27.20 -0.68 -3.46
N VAL A 24 -26.50 0.05 -4.32
CA VAL A 24 -25.77 1.27 -3.97
C VAL A 24 -26.32 2.40 -4.82
N THR A 25 -26.63 3.53 -4.22
CA THR A 25 -27.21 4.70 -4.89
C THR A 25 -26.38 5.95 -4.64
N ASN A 26 -26.66 7.01 -5.38
CA ASN A 26 -25.90 8.26 -5.38
C ASN A 26 -24.43 8.07 -5.80
N ILE A 27 -24.22 7.20 -6.79
CA ILE A 27 -22.91 6.98 -7.40
C ILE A 27 -22.76 7.91 -8.62
N PRO A 28 -21.58 8.52 -8.86
CA PRO A 28 -21.37 9.41 -10.02
C PRO A 28 -21.68 8.77 -11.37
N SER A 29 -21.59 7.45 -11.49
CA SER A 29 -21.88 6.72 -12.74
C SER A 29 -23.36 6.48 -13.00
N THR A 30 -24.21 6.52 -11.96
CA THR A 30 -25.67 6.30 -12.08
C THR A 30 -26.46 7.59 -12.01
N ASP A 31 -25.99 8.52 -11.20
CA ASP A 31 -26.56 9.86 -11.11
C ASP A 31 -25.75 10.81 -11.99
N PHE A 32 -26.30 11.94 -12.35
CA PHE A 32 -25.61 12.92 -13.18
C PHE A 32 -24.25 13.27 -12.53
N PRO A 33 -23.10 12.95 -13.14
CA PRO A 33 -21.82 12.83 -12.45
C PRO A 33 -21.27 14.18 -11.97
N GLY A 34 -21.81 14.67 -10.86
CA GLY A 34 -21.32 15.87 -10.17
C GLY A 34 -21.61 17.19 -10.89
N HIS A 35 -22.40 17.21 -11.96
CA HIS A 35 -22.85 18.44 -12.61
C HIS A 35 -24.25 18.80 -12.16
N TRP A 36 -24.39 19.94 -11.49
CA TRP A 36 -25.65 20.43 -10.98
C TRP A 36 -26.08 21.66 -11.75
N PRO A 37 -27.33 21.76 -12.22
CA PRO A 37 -27.80 22.91 -12.99
C PRO A 37 -27.58 24.23 -12.24
N GLY A 38 -26.97 25.20 -12.92
CA GLY A 38 -26.70 26.52 -12.36
C GLY A 38 -25.45 26.66 -11.51
N GLU A 39 -24.68 25.58 -11.32
CA GLU A 39 -23.39 25.61 -10.62
C GLU A 39 -22.23 25.52 -11.60
N SER A 40 -21.11 26.20 -11.30
CA SER A 40 -19.87 26.04 -12.05
C SER A 40 -19.08 24.85 -11.51
N HIS A 41 -18.84 23.88 -12.37
CA HIS A 41 -18.04 22.68 -12.06
C HIS A 41 -16.64 22.73 -12.68
N GLU A 42 -16.24 23.94 -13.15
CA GLU A 42 -14.90 24.16 -13.67
C GLU A 42 -13.85 23.87 -12.59
N TRP A 43 -12.79 23.16 -13.00
CA TRP A 43 -11.70 22.84 -12.09
C TRP A 43 -10.97 24.12 -11.63
N SER A 44 -10.76 24.28 -10.32
CA SER A 44 -10.06 25.41 -9.74
C SER A 44 -8.96 24.92 -8.78
N LEU A 45 -7.74 25.36 -9.03
CA LEU A 45 -6.61 25.07 -8.15
C LEU A 45 -6.81 25.64 -6.74
N GLU A 46 -7.46 26.80 -6.62
CA GLU A 46 -7.73 27.41 -5.32
C GLU A 46 -8.72 26.58 -4.50
N ARG A 47 -9.79 26.11 -5.14
CA ARG A 47 -10.74 25.19 -4.52
C ARG A 47 -10.06 23.90 -4.09
N PHE A 48 -9.28 23.30 -4.98
CA PHE A 48 -8.53 22.08 -4.68
C PHE A 48 -7.59 22.27 -3.46
N ARG A 49 -6.82 23.36 -3.41
CA ARG A 49 -5.91 23.64 -2.28
C ARG A 49 -6.64 23.86 -0.97
N ARG A 50 -7.84 24.40 -1.00
CA ARG A 50 -8.66 24.62 0.20
C ARG A 50 -9.23 23.31 0.72
N ASP A 51 -9.68 22.43 -0.16
CA ASP A 51 -10.48 21.25 0.17
C ASP A 51 -9.62 20.00 0.34
N PHE A 52 -8.46 19.94 -0.33
CA PHE A 52 -7.56 18.79 -0.24
C PHE A 52 -6.80 18.75 1.08
N ARG A 53 -6.85 17.61 1.76
CA ARG A 53 -6.14 17.35 3.02
C ARG A 53 -5.53 15.97 3.00
N VAL A 54 -4.39 15.84 3.72
CA VAL A 54 -3.74 14.55 4.01
C VAL A 54 -3.65 14.42 5.53
N GLU A 55 -4.20 13.38 6.09
CA GLU A 55 -4.24 13.12 7.52
C GLU A 55 -3.70 11.73 7.80
N PHE A 56 -2.59 11.63 8.53
CA PHE A 56 -2.03 10.34 8.93
C PHE A 56 -2.75 9.80 10.16
N HIS A 57 -3.16 8.54 10.11
CA HIS A 57 -3.71 7.81 11.25
C HIS A 57 -2.58 7.14 12.03
N TYR A 58 -1.64 6.53 11.31
CA TYR A 58 -0.35 6.07 11.81
C TYR A 58 0.67 6.07 10.67
N ASN A 59 1.94 6.22 11.03
CA ASN A 59 3.07 6.20 10.11
C ASN A 59 4.24 5.47 10.76
N GLU A 60 4.33 4.18 10.52
CA GLU A 60 5.46 3.35 10.87
C GLU A 60 6.42 3.24 9.69
N THR A 61 7.62 2.74 9.91
CA THR A 61 8.65 2.71 8.87
C THR A 61 8.20 1.99 7.59
N TYR A 62 7.48 0.86 7.77
CA TYR A 62 7.06 0.02 6.63
C TYR A 62 5.55 -0.20 6.55
N ASP A 63 4.79 0.49 7.37
CA ASP A 63 3.35 0.45 7.36
C ASP A 63 2.79 1.84 7.67
N ALA A 64 1.90 2.33 6.81
CA ALA A 64 1.26 3.63 7.00
C ALA A 64 -0.21 3.57 6.62
N SER A 65 -1.04 4.25 7.41
CA SER A 65 -2.41 4.54 7.06
C SER A 65 -2.66 6.03 7.12
N PHE A 66 -3.27 6.57 6.07
CA PHE A 66 -3.57 7.98 5.95
C PHE A 66 -4.83 8.21 5.13
N SER A 67 -5.49 9.31 5.39
CA SER A 67 -6.64 9.79 4.62
C SER A 67 -6.24 10.82 3.58
N LEU A 68 -6.77 10.67 2.37
CA LEU A 68 -6.80 11.70 1.34
C LEU A 68 -8.24 12.21 1.22
N ILE A 69 -8.44 13.49 1.52
CA ILE A 69 -9.77 14.13 1.58
C ILE A 69 -9.86 15.20 0.49
N GLY A 70 -11.03 15.34 -0.14
CA GLY A 70 -11.24 16.33 -1.19
C GLY A 70 -10.63 15.95 -2.53
N LEU A 71 -10.48 14.65 -2.80
CA LEU A 71 -9.88 14.09 -4.00
C LEU A 71 -10.92 13.29 -4.80
N ASP A 72 -10.74 13.25 -6.11
CA ASP A 72 -11.52 12.37 -6.98
C ASP A 72 -11.01 10.93 -6.96
N ALA A 73 -11.93 9.97 -7.11
CA ALA A 73 -11.61 8.54 -7.10
C ALA A 73 -10.62 8.14 -8.21
N SER A 74 -10.62 8.83 -9.35
CA SER A 74 -9.70 8.57 -10.46
C SER A 74 -8.25 8.83 -10.05
N ILE A 75 -8.01 9.93 -9.32
CA ILE A 75 -6.68 10.32 -8.84
C ILE A 75 -6.25 9.39 -7.69
N ALA A 76 -7.16 9.08 -6.75
CA ALA A 76 -6.89 8.13 -5.68
C ALA A 76 -6.47 6.75 -6.25
N ASN A 77 -7.21 6.25 -7.24
CA ASN A 77 -6.86 4.99 -7.91
C ASN A 77 -5.56 5.09 -8.72
N ALA A 78 -5.25 6.25 -9.30
CA ALA A 78 -3.98 6.46 -9.98
C ALA A 78 -2.81 6.30 -9.01
N PHE A 79 -2.86 6.88 -7.81
CA PHE A 79 -1.83 6.67 -6.78
C PHE A 79 -1.69 5.20 -6.38
N ARG A 80 -2.81 4.51 -6.15
CA ARG A 80 -2.77 3.08 -5.82
C ARG A 80 -2.08 2.27 -6.91
N ARG A 81 -2.41 2.48 -8.17
CA ARG A 81 -1.81 1.79 -9.31
C ARG A 81 -0.33 2.12 -9.47
N ILE A 82 0.04 3.38 -9.32
CA ILE A 82 1.44 3.81 -9.41
C ILE A 82 2.26 3.17 -8.30
N LEU A 83 1.74 3.10 -7.07
CA LEU A 83 2.42 2.46 -5.95
C LEU A 83 2.74 0.99 -6.22
N ILE A 84 1.83 0.26 -6.85
CA ILE A 84 2.00 -1.17 -7.16
C ILE A 84 2.93 -1.38 -8.35
N ASP A 85 2.73 -0.60 -9.43
CA ASP A 85 3.23 -0.95 -10.76
C ASP A 85 4.35 -0.05 -11.27
N GLU A 86 4.47 1.20 -10.83
CA GLU A 86 5.27 2.19 -11.55
C GLU A 86 6.37 2.86 -10.73
N VAL A 87 6.41 2.71 -9.41
CA VAL A 87 7.51 3.22 -8.59
C VAL A 87 8.75 2.35 -8.85
N PRO A 88 9.86 2.95 -9.32
CA PRO A 88 11.06 2.18 -9.67
C PRO A 88 11.77 1.63 -8.43
N THR A 89 12.20 0.38 -8.51
CA THR A 89 13.01 -0.28 -7.48
C THR A 89 14.18 -1.03 -8.08
N LEU A 90 15.00 -1.62 -7.22
CA LEU A 90 16.13 -2.48 -7.61
C LEU A 90 15.81 -3.93 -7.25
N ALA A 91 16.00 -4.83 -8.20
CA ALA A 91 15.91 -6.26 -7.94
C ALA A 91 16.90 -7.06 -8.77
N PRO A 92 17.32 -8.27 -8.35
CA PRO A 92 18.12 -9.18 -9.14
C PRO A 92 17.39 -9.57 -10.43
N GLU A 93 18.09 -9.53 -11.56
CA GLU A 93 17.53 -9.86 -12.87
C GLU A 93 18.29 -10.98 -13.56
N TYR A 94 19.61 -10.91 -13.58
CA TYR A 94 20.46 -11.95 -14.18
C TYR A 94 21.30 -12.59 -13.08
N VAL A 95 21.36 -13.91 -13.08
CA VAL A 95 22.14 -14.70 -12.14
C VAL A 95 23.12 -15.57 -12.93
N PHE A 96 24.40 -15.33 -12.76
CA PHE A 96 25.48 -16.07 -13.39
C PHE A 96 26.05 -17.07 -12.37
N ILE A 97 25.70 -18.34 -12.51
CA ILE A 97 26.09 -19.40 -11.58
C ILE A 97 27.41 -20.03 -12.07
N GLN A 98 28.50 -19.85 -11.30
CA GLN A 98 29.77 -20.47 -11.55
C GLN A 98 29.84 -21.88 -10.93
N ASN A 99 29.28 -22.03 -9.72
CA ASN A 99 29.28 -23.30 -9.02
C ASN A 99 28.00 -23.46 -8.19
N ASN A 100 27.29 -24.56 -8.34
CA ASN A 100 26.14 -24.95 -7.50
C ASN A 100 26.17 -26.47 -7.29
N THR A 101 26.69 -26.88 -6.15
CA THR A 101 26.63 -28.29 -5.73
C THR A 101 25.59 -28.54 -4.66
N SER A 102 24.68 -27.58 -4.44
CA SER A 102 23.55 -27.76 -3.52
C SER A 102 22.51 -28.72 -4.09
N VAL A 103 21.52 -29.03 -3.26
CA VAL A 103 20.35 -29.88 -3.70
C VAL A 103 19.37 -29.08 -4.54
N ILE A 104 19.44 -27.75 -4.54
CA ILE A 104 18.52 -26.85 -5.25
C ILE A 104 19.01 -26.68 -6.68
N GLN A 105 18.12 -26.86 -7.66
CA GLN A 105 18.41 -26.62 -9.07
C GLN A 105 18.68 -25.15 -9.34
N ASP A 106 19.49 -24.84 -10.35
CA ASP A 106 19.96 -23.49 -10.68
C ASP A 106 18.82 -22.50 -10.92
N GLU A 107 17.79 -22.92 -11.67
CA GLU A 107 16.63 -22.08 -11.99
C GLU A 107 15.82 -21.73 -10.74
N VAL A 108 15.63 -22.70 -9.84
CA VAL A 108 14.90 -22.50 -8.59
C VAL A 108 15.70 -21.57 -7.66
N LEU A 109 17.02 -21.76 -7.60
CA LEU A 109 17.90 -20.92 -6.80
C LEU A 109 17.92 -19.49 -7.33
N ALA A 110 18.02 -19.30 -8.64
CA ALA A 110 17.96 -17.99 -9.28
C ALA A 110 16.62 -17.28 -9.05
N GLN A 111 15.49 -18.02 -9.15
CA GLN A 111 14.19 -17.46 -8.83
C GLN A 111 14.10 -16.99 -7.38
N ARG A 112 14.55 -17.79 -6.44
CA ARG A 112 14.53 -17.43 -5.00
C ARG A 112 15.33 -16.17 -4.71
N ILE A 113 16.52 -16.05 -5.31
CA ILE A 113 17.37 -14.86 -5.21
C ILE A 113 16.69 -13.65 -5.84
N GLY A 114 16.06 -13.84 -7.02
CA GLY A 114 15.34 -12.79 -7.72
C GLY A 114 14.23 -12.14 -6.90
N LEU A 115 13.64 -12.86 -5.95
CA LEU A 115 12.55 -12.37 -5.09
C LEU A 115 13.03 -11.74 -3.76
N ILE A 116 14.34 -11.67 -3.50
CA ILE A 116 14.88 -11.03 -2.31
C ILE A 116 14.76 -9.51 -2.46
N PRO A 117 14.01 -8.79 -1.60
CA PRO A 117 13.91 -7.34 -1.68
C PRO A 117 15.23 -6.70 -1.26
N LEU A 118 15.72 -5.79 -2.08
CA LEU A 118 16.96 -5.05 -1.87
C LEU A 118 16.65 -3.59 -1.52
N ARG A 119 17.38 -3.04 -0.56
CA ARG A 119 17.32 -1.61 -0.21
C ARG A 119 18.65 -0.95 -0.49
N GLY A 120 18.61 0.35 -0.78
CA GLY A 120 19.78 1.17 -1.03
C GLY A 120 19.42 2.65 -0.98
N SER A 121 20.39 3.51 -1.30
CA SER A 121 20.19 4.95 -1.37
C SER A 121 19.16 5.33 -2.44
N ILE A 122 18.18 6.16 -2.08
CA ILE A 122 17.19 6.73 -3.03
C ILE A 122 17.90 7.61 -4.08
N GLU A 123 18.91 8.39 -3.65
CA GLU A 123 19.69 9.20 -4.57
C GLU A 123 20.44 8.33 -5.58
N GLY A 124 21.00 7.21 -5.10
CA GLY A 124 21.65 6.24 -5.96
C GLY A 124 20.69 5.62 -6.99
N LEU A 125 19.48 5.25 -6.56
CA LEU A 125 18.44 4.74 -7.46
C LEU A 125 17.98 5.79 -8.48
N ASN A 126 17.89 7.05 -8.09
CA ASN A 126 17.56 8.15 -9.01
C ASN A 126 18.69 8.43 -10.00
N TRP A 127 19.93 8.29 -9.58
CA TRP A 127 21.12 8.42 -10.43
C TRP A 127 21.22 7.28 -11.44
N MET A 128 20.85 6.04 -11.07
CA MET A 128 20.88 4.88 -11.96
C MET A 128 20.02 5.10 -13.20
N ARG A 129 20.57 4.72 -14.34
CA ARG A 129 19.86 4.65 -15.63
C ARG A 129 19.11 3.33 -15.77
N TRP A 130 18.11 3.33 -16.63
CA TRP A 130 17.39 2.12 -17.00
C TRP A 130 18.28 1.19 -17.80
N PHE A 131 18.24 -0.08 -17.43
CA PHE A 131 18.86 -1.14 -18.23
C PHE A 131 17.85 -1.53 -19.33
N LYS A 132 18.26 -1.39 -20.59
CA LYS A 132 17.43 -1.76 -21.73
C LYS A 132 17.65 -3.24 -22.01
N LYS A 133 16.64 -4.06 -21.74
CA LYS A 133 16.69 -5.51 -22.01
C LYS A 133 16.76 -5.76 -23.51
N PRO A 134 17.45 -6.81 -23.97
CA PRO A 134 17.38 -7.25 -25.36
C PRO A 134 15.92 -7.51 -25.78
N THR A 135 15.56 -7.07 -26.97
CA THR A 135 14.26 -7.29 -27.60
C THR A 135 14.45 -7.83 -29.02
N GLU A 136 13.39 -8.30 -29.67
CA GLU A 136 13.47 -8.74 -31.07
C GLU A 136 13.94 -7.61 -31.99
N ASP A 137 13.53 -6.36 -31.71
CA ASP A 137 13.92 -5.17 -32.48
C ASP A 137 15.30 -4.62 -32.13
N ASP A 138 15.82 -4.93 -30.94
CA ASP A 138 17.12 -4.49 -30.44
C ASP A 138 17.81 -5.64 -29.67
N PRO A 139 18.38 -6.61 -30.38
CA PRO A 139 18.97 -7.81 -29.78
C PRO A 139 20.20 -7.53 -28.91
N GLU A 140 20.89 -6.40 -29.13
CA GLU A 140 22.08 -6.03 -28.36
C GLU A 140 21.71 -5.47 -26.97
N GLY A 141 20.58 -4.74 -26.88
CA GLY A 141 20.14 -4.13 -25.63
C GLY A 141 21.17 -3.18 -25.02
N SER A 142 21.24 -3.14 -23.69
CA SER A 142 22.27 -2.38 -22.95
C SER A 142 23.36 -3.30 -22.43
N THR A 143 24.61 -2.89 -22.55
CA THR A 143 25.72 -3.55 -21.83
C THR A 143 25.70 -3.14 -20.36
N PRO A 144 26.00 -4.07 -19.41
CA PRO A 144 26.15 -3.74 -18.00
C PRO A 144 27.24 -2.70 -17.76
N THR A 145 26.92 -1.67 -16.99
CA THR A 145 27.81 -0.58 -16.63
C THR A 145 27.58 -0.16 -15.18
N ASP A 146 28.47 0.66 -14.62
CA ASP A 146 28.34 1.14 -13.24
C ASP A 146 27.09 1.99 -12.99
N TYR A 147 26.48 2.59 -14.02
CA TYR A 147 25.30 3.44 -13.89
C TYR A 147 23.97 2.72 -14.18
N ASN A 148 23.96 1.48 -14.66
CA ASN A 148 22.72 0.76 -14.97
C ASN A 148 22.60 -0.62 -14.31
N THR A 149 23.70 -1.16 -13.76
CA THR A 149 23.73 -2.50 -13.16
C THR A 149 24.47 -2.48 -11.83
N ILE A 150 23.86 -3.06 -10.81
CA ILE A 150 24.48 -3.32 -9.50
C ILE A 150 24.85 -4.79 -9.45
N VAL A 151 26.05 -5.09 -9.00
CA VAL A 151 26.54 -6.47 -8.89
C VAL A 151 26.61 -6.89 -7.43
N LEU A 152 25.97 -8.03 -7.12
CA LEU A 152 26.09 -8.72 -5.85
C LEU A 152 26.80 -10.06 -6.10
N ASN A 153 27.63 -10.47 -5.17
CA ASN A 153 28.31 -11.75 -5.20
C ASN A 153 27.84 -12.64 -4.04
N LEU A 154 27.71 -13.92 -4.31
CA LEU A 154 27.52 -14.96 -3.31
C LEU A 154 28.58 -16.04 -3.54
N ASP A 155 29.48 -16.22 -2.57
CA ASP A 155 30.48 -17.30 -2.55
C ASP A 155 30.47 -17.93 -1.15
N VAL A 156 29.84 -19.09 -1.03
CA VAL A 156 29.64 -19.78 0.23
C VAL A 156 29.91 -21.27 0.07
N GLU A 157 30.82 -21.78 0.89
CA GLU A 157 31.14 -23.21 0.97
C GLU A 157 30.82 -23.73 2.38
N CYS A 158 30.17 -24.88 2.47
CA CYS A 158 29.90 -25.53 3.73
C CYS A 158 31.06 -26.43 4.13
N THR A 159 31.62 -26.18 5.31
CA THR A 159 32.74 -26.94 5.89
C THR A 159 32.38 -27.46 7.27
N LYS A 160 33.10 -28.49 7.75
CA LYS A 160 32.97 -28.97 9.15
C LYS A 160 33.51 -27.89 10.09
N ASN A 161 32.76 -27.65 11.16
CA ASN A 161 33.21 -26.78 12.25
C ASN A 161 34.17 -27.56 13.18
N PRO A 162 35.45 -27.22 13.20
CA PRO A 162 36.43 -27.93 14.06
C PRO A 162 36.17 -27.72 15.57
N ASN A 163 35.39 -26.71 15.92
CA ASN A 163 35.09 -26.36 17.33
C ASN A 163 33.71 -26.88 17.78
N ALA A 164 33.05 -27.72 17.00
CA ALA A 164 31.77 -28.28 17.37
C ALA A 164 31.94 -29.29 18.53
N ALA A 165 30.99 -29.28 19.46
CA ALA A 165 30.96 -30.25 20.54
C ALA A 165 30.75 -31.67 19.97
N PRO A 166 31.35 -32.72 20.58
CA PRO A 166 31.23 -34.10 20.07
C PRO A 166 29.79 -34.62 20.00
N ASP A 167 28.92 -34.13 20.88
CA ASP A 167 27.52 -34.53 21.01
C ASP A 167 26.53 -33.48 20.41
N GLU A 168 27.00 -32.57 19.57
CA GLU A 168 26.15 -31.53 18.96
C GLU A 168 25.39 -32.11 17.78
N ASP A 169 24.06 -31.96 17.76
CA ASP A 169 23.16 -32.46 16.71
C ASP A 169 22.66 -31.33 15.77
N ASP A 170 22.79 -30.05 16.17
CA ASP A 170 22.34 -28.94 15.32
C ASP A 170 23.31 -28.69 14.16
N PRO A 171 22.87 -28.87 12.90
CA PRO A 171 23.71 -28.63 11.73
C PRO A 171 24.32 -27.24 11.67
N ARG A 172 23.67 -26.23 12.26
CA ARG A 172 24.17 -24.85 12.29
C ARG A 172 25.38 -24.65 13.14
N LYS A 173 25.57 -25.54 14.12
CA LYS A 173 26.74 -25.54 15.00
C LYS A 173 27.80 -26.55 14.54
N LEU A 174 27.35 -27.68 13.96
CA LEU A 174 28.24 -28.72 13.42
C LEU A 174 29.01 -28.27 12.18
N TYR A 175 28.41 -27.41 11.37
CA TYR A 175 28.98 -27.00 10.09
C TYR A 175 28.99 -25.47 9.95
N ASN A 176 30.09 -24.92 9.43
CA ASN A 176 30.16 -23.55 8.99
C ASN A 176 29.32 -23.42 7.70
N HIS A 177 28.53 -22.37 7.61
CA HIS A 177 27.67 -22.10 6.46
C HIS A 177 26.69 -23.23 6.09
N ALA A 178 26.21 -23.99 7.10
CA ALA A 178 25.14 -24.98 6.89
C ALA A 178 23.85 -24.35 6.32
N HIS A 179 23.61 -23.09 6.60
CA HIS A 179 22.51 -22.28 6.10
C HIS A 179 23.09 -21.03 5.42
N VAL A 180 22.66 -20.80 4.18
CA VAL A 180 22.99 -19.62 3.40
C VAL A 180 21.83 -18.65 3.49
N TYR A 181 22.08 -17.44 3.91
CA TYR A 181 21.08 -16.40 4.11
C TYR A 181 21.29 -15.23 3.16
N ALA A 182 20.27 -14.37 3.05
CA ALA A 182 20.37 -13.15 2.23
C ALA A 182 21.51 -12.23 2.67
N LYS A 183 21.87 -12.20 3.95
CA LYS A 183 23.03 -11.44 4.46
C LYS A 183 24.37 -11.83 3.86
N ASP A 184 24.47 -13.04 3.29
CA ASP A 184 25.69 -13.57 2.69
C ASP A 184 25.89 -13.01 1.26
N LEU A 185 24.90 -12.27 0.73
CA LEU A 185 25.02 -11.48 -0.49
C LEU A 185 25.91 -10.26 -0.25
N VAL A 186 27.02 -10.17 -0.99
CA VAL A 186 28.01 -9.11 -0.84
C VAL A 186 27.90 -8.12 -1.99
N PHE A 187 27.73 -6.84 -1.66
CA PHE A 187 27.76 -5.75 -2.61
C PHE A 187 29.18 -5.22 -2.79
N ASN A 188 29.69 -5.24 -4.02
CA ASN A 188 30.98 -4.68 -4.38
C ASN A 188 30.78 -3.48 -5.32
N PRO A 189 30.78 -2.23 -4.80
CA PRO A 189 30.53 -1.05 -5.60
C PRO A 189 31.63 -0.80 -6.61
N VAL A 190 31.25 -0.58 -7.88
CA VAL A 190 32.14 -0.30 -9.00
C VAL A 190 31.98 1.15 -9.47
N GLY A 191 33.05 1.78 -9.91
CA GLY A 191 33.01 3.11 -10.49
C GLY A 191 32.37 4.16 -9.59
N ARG A 192 31.37 4.87 -10.11
CA ARG A 192 30.62 5.93 -9.40
C ARG A 192 29.66 5.40 -8.34
N GLN A 193 29.35 4.11 -8.32
CA GLN A 193 28.51 3.50 -7.27
C GLN A 193 29.10 3.76 -5.88
N LYS A 194 30.43 3.85 -5.77
CA LYS A 194 31.15 4.19 -4.52
C LYS A 194 30.77 5.56 -3.93
N GLN A 195 30.13 6.45 -4.71
CA GLN A 195 29.71 7.77 -4.26
C GLN A 195 28.25 7.77 -3.78
N TYR A 196 27.41 6.93 -4.37
CA TYR A 196 25.96 6.94 -4.15
C TYR A 196 25.48 5.85 -3.19
N PHE A 197 26.19 4.70 -3.13
CA PHE A 197 25.78 3.55 -2.33
C PHE A 197 26.81 3.25 -1.23
N VAL A 198 26.88 4.15 -0.23
CA VAL A 198 27.83 4.06 0.89
C VAL A 198 27.13 4.08 2.24
N GLY A 199 27.76 3.49 3.23
CA GLY A 199 27.27 3.47 4.61
C GLY A 199 25.86 2.86 4.71
N GLU A 200 24.93 3.58 5.29
CA GLU A 200 23.53 3.12 5.41
C GLU A 200 22.81 2.99 4.07
N GLY A 201 23.25 3.73 3.05
CA GLY A 201 22.75 3.68 1.68
C GLY A 201 23.35 2.58 0.82
N ALA A 202 24.25 1.74 1.34
CA ALA A 202 24.79 0.59 0.62
C ALA A 202 23.68 -0.41 0.25
N ILE A 203 23.84 -1.04 -0.92
CA ILE A 203 22.89 -2.05 -1.37
C ILE A 203 22.98 -3.27 -0.46
N ARG A 204 21.83 -3.66 0.07
CA ARG A 204 21.72 -4.83 0.96
C ARG A 204 20.31 -5.41 0.94
N PRO A 205 20.11 -6.69 1.28
CA PRO A 205 18.80 -7.25 1.51
C PRO A 205 18.06 -6.51 2.62
N VAL A 206 16.75 -6.32 2.45
CA VAL A 206 15.88 -5.74 3.48
C VAL A 206 15.85 -6.65 4.71
N ASN A 207 15.62 -7.94 4.47
CA ASN A 207 15.59 -8.97 5.51
C ASN A 207 16.83 -9.86 5.37
N PRO A 208 17.82 -9.70 6.25
CA PRO A 208 19.10 -10.42 6.18
C PRO A 208 18.99 -11.90 6.47
N ASP A 209 17.92 -12.33 7.12
CA ASP A 209 17.66 -13.70 7.60
C ASP A 209 16.81 -14.54 6.63
N ILE A 210 16.51 -14.05 5.43
CA ILE A 210 15.87 -14.86 4.39
C ILE A 210 16.79 -16.03 4.05
N LEU A 211 16.30 -17.26 4.26
CA LEU A 211 17.04 -18.48 3.97
C LEU A 211 17.07 -18.73 2.46
N ILE A 212 18.26 -18.74 1.86
CA ILE A 212 18.46 -19.04 0.44
C ILE A 212 18.56 -20.53 0.21
N ALA A 213 19.51 -21.19 0.91
CA ALA A 213 19.77 -22.63 0.77
C ALA A 213 20.27 -23.26 2.08
N LYS A 214 20.17 -24.59 2.17
CA LYS A 214 20.81 -25.39 3.23
C LYS A 214 21.87 -26.26 2.59
N LEU A 215 23.09 -26.17 3.09
CA LEU A 215 24.24 -26.91 2.55
C LEU A 215 24.74 -27.98 3.53
N ARG A 216 25.48 -28.93 3.00
CA ARG A 216 26.22 -29.95 3.74
C ARG A 216 27.71 -29.82 3.40
N PRO A 217 28.61 -30.35 4.25
CA PRO A 217 30.04 -30.26 4.02
C PRO A 217 30.46 -30.73 2.64
N GLY A 218 31.26 -29.91 1.94
CA GLY A 218 31.69 -30.11 0.56
C GLY A 218 30.75 -29.55 -0.49
N GLN A 219 29.59 -28.97 -0.11
CA GLN A 219 28.72 -28.24 -1.02
C GLN A 219 29.09 -26.76 -1.06
N LYS A 220 29.08 -26.20 -2.26
CA LYS A 220 29.41 -24.79 -2.56
C LYS A 220 28.35 -24.15 -3.45
N ILE A 221 28.07 -22.86 -3.21
CA ILE A 221 27.32 -21.98 -4.10
C ILE A 221 28.22 -20.78 -4.41
N GLU A 222 28.49 -20.56 -5.71
CA GLU A 222 29.27 -19.42 -6.19
C GLU A 222 28.55 -18.80 -7.39
N MET A 223 28.19 -17.52 -7.28
CA MET A 223 27.44 -16.81 -8.31
C MET A 223 27.64 -15.31 -8.27
N GLU A 224 27.47 -14.69 -9.43
CA GLU A 224 27.38 -13.25 -9.62
C GLU A 224 25.95 -12.88 -10.01
N ILE A 225 25.40 -11.84 -9.37
CA ILE A 225 24.01 -11.46 -9.48
C ILE A 225 23.95 -10.01 -9.96
N HIS A 226 23.40 -9.80 -11.14
CA HIS A 226 23.18 -8.48 -11.70
C HIS A 226 21.78 -7.98 -11.33
N CYS A 227 21.74 -6.88 -10.59
CA CYS A 227 20.51 -6.21 -10.19
C CYS A 227 20.31 -4.98 -11.07
N ILE A 228 19.11 -4.79 -11.56
CA ILE A 228 18.73 -3.67 -12.42
C ILE A 228 17.55 -2.89 -11.81
N LYS A 229 17.40 -1.65 -12.28
CA LYS A 229 16.24 -0.83 -11.98
C LYS A 229 15.06 -1.29 -12.83
N GLY A 230 13.92 -1.56 -12.18
CA GLY A 230 12.69 -2.00 -12.83
C GLY A 230 11.45 -1.48 -12.14
N ILE A 231 10.30 -1.80 -12.69
CA ILE A 231 8.97 -1.42 -12.18
C ILE A 231 8.08 -2.65 -12.00
N GLY A 232 7.07 -2.54 -11.14
CA GLY A 232 6.14 -3.62 -10.83
C GLY A 232 5.38 -4.13 -12.06
N ALA A 233 5.14 -3.27 -13.05
CA ALA A 233 4.52 -3.65 -14.32
C ALA A 233 5.34 -4.69 -15.11
N ASP A 234 6.68 -4.69 -14.98
CA ASP A 234 7.55 -5.67 -15.64
C ASP A 234 7.52 -7.01 -14.89
N HIS A 235 7.65 -6.95 -13.58
CA HIS A 235 7.59 -8.12 -12.70
C HIS A 235 7.35 -7.71 -11.25
N ALA A 236 6.54 -8.48 -10.52
CA ALA A 236 6.16 -8.20 -9.13
C ALA A 236 7.35 -8.04 -8.16
N LYS A 237 8.53 -8.61 -8.46
CA LYS A 237 9.75 -8.44 -7.65
C LYS A 237 10.21 -6.98 -7.54
N PHE A 238 9.83 -6.14 -8.50
CA PHE A 238 10.11 -4.71 -8.50
C PHE A 238 9.04 -3.89 -7.78
N SER A 239 7.91 -4.48 -7.37
CA SER A 239 6.90 -3.76 -6.61
C SER A 239 7.44 -3.39 -5.22
N PRO A 240 7.45 -2.10 -4.85
CA PRO A 240 7.95 -1.67 -3.55
C PRO A 240 6.93 -1.85 -2.43
N VAL A 241 5.71 -2.24 -2.76
CA VAL A 241 4.62 -2.43 -1.81
C VAL A 241 4.20 -3.90 -1.76
N ALA A 242 3.98 -4.41 -0.55
CA ALA A 242 3.30 -5.68 -0.32
C ALA A 242 1.80 -5.49 -0.47
N THR A 243 1.29 -4.37 0.06
CA THR A 243 -0.12 -3.98 -0.02
C THR A 243 -0.22 -2.48 -0.26
N ALA A 244 -1.00 -2.07 -1.26
CA ALA A 244 -1.43 -0.69 -1.45
C ALA A 244 -2.92 -0.70 -1.79
N THR A 245 -3.72 -0.31 -0.81
CA THR A 245 -5.18 -0.32 -0.93
C THR A 245 -5.76 1.00 -0.44
N TYR A 246 -6.97 1.30 -0.86
CA TYR A 246 -7.77 2.33 -0.23
C TYR A 246 -9.22 1.87 -0.07
N ARG A 247 -9.89 2.48 0.88
CA ARG A 247 -11.33 2.39 1.07
C ARG A 247 -11.91 3.76 1.32
N LEU A 248 -13.20 3.94 1.03
CA LEU A 248 -13.90 5.16 1.38
C LEU A 248 -14.25 5.15 2.87
N LEU A 249 -14.24 6.33 3.49
CA LEU A 249 -14.68 6.48 4.88
C LEU A 249 -16.14 6.04 5.00
N PRO A 250 -16.46 5.06 5.87
CA PRO A 250 -17.83 4.67 6.16
C PRO A 250 -18.61 5.79 6.85
N ASP A 251 -19.87 5.95 6.50
CA ASP A 251 -20.83 6.85 7.13
C ASP A 251 -21.97 6.02 7.72
N ILE A 252 -22.10 6.04 9.03
CA ILE A 252 -23.12 5.28 9.76
C ILE A 252 -24.00 6.27 10.49
N ARG A 253 -25.29 6.35 10.11
CA ARG A 253 -26.25 7.28 10.69
C ARG A 253 -27.39 6.53 11.35
N ILE A 254 -27.55 6.71 12.64
CA ILE A 254 -28.69 6.21 13.40
C ILE A 254 -29.79 7.28 13.29
N MET A 255 -30.85 6.97 12.54
CA MET A 255 -31.95 7.88 12.25
C MET A 255 -33.05 7.84 13.31
N LYS A 256 -33.18 6.70 13.97
CA LYS A 256 -34.13 6.48 15.08
C LYS A 256 -33.42 5.76 16.22
N PRO A 257 -33.74 6.05 17.47
CA PRO A 257 -33.12 5.40 18.61
C PRO A 257 -33.13 3.88 18.55
N ILE A 258 -32.00 3.28 18.93
CA ILE A 258 -31.84 1.84 19.08
C ILE A 258 -31.41 1.59 20.52
N ILE A 259 -32.28 0.92 21.29
CA ILE A 259 -32.24 0.87 22.76
C ILE A 259 -32.28 -0.57 23.26
N GLY A 260 -31.69 -0.84 24.42
CA GLY A 260 -31.77 -2.09 25.15
C GLY A 260 -31.21 -3.30 24.41
N ALA A 261 -32.02 -4.34 24.24
CA ALA A 261 -31.62 -5.57 23.57
C ALA A 261 -31.24 -5.34 22.09
N ASP A 262 -31.98 -4.43 21.41
CA ASP A 262 -31.74 -4.05 20.04
C ASP A 262 -30.37 -3.34 19.90
N ALA A 263 -29.99 -2.48 20.87
CA ALA A 263 -28.69 -1.80 20.85
C ALA A 263 -27.54 -2.79 20.94
N ARG A 264 -27.63 -3.80 21.80
CA ARG A 264 -26.65 -4.87 21.90
C ARG A 264 -26.56 -5.72 20.63
N LYS A 265 -27.71 -6.01 20.02
CA LYS A 265 -27.75 -6.74 18.74
C LYS A 265 -27.18 -5.93 17.61
N PHE A 266 -27.48 -4.64 17.54
CA PHE A 266 -26.94 -3.72 16.56
C PHE A 266 -25.41 -3.60 16.65
N ALA A 267 -24.88 -3.46 17.87
CA ALA A 267 -23.43 -3.41 18.09
C ALA A 267 -22.71 -4.67 17.61
N LYS A 268 -23.35 -5.85 17.68
CA LYS A 268 -22.77 -7.11 17.15
C LYS A 268 -22.75 -7.21 15.63
N CYS A 269 -23.49 -6.36 14.92
CA CYS A 269 -23.45 -6.31 13.45
C CYS A 269 -22.21 -5.60 12.91
N PHE A 270 -21.41 -5.00 13.78
CA PHE A 270 -20.19 -4.24 13.42
C PHE A 270 -18.96 -4.78 14.13
N PRO A 271 -17.77 -4.51 13.61
CA PRO A 271 -16.52 -4.80 14.32
C PRO A 271 -16.46 -4.10 15.68
N PRO A 272 -15.74 -4.68 16.66
CA PRO A 272 -15.60 -4.06 17.98
C PRO A 272 -15.05 -2.63 17.90
N GLY A 273 -15.70 -1.70 18.63
CA GLY A 273 -15.32 -0.30 18.71
C GLY A 273 -15.91 0.61 17.64
N VAL A 274 -16.69 0.09 16.68
CA VAL A 274 -17.48 0.92 15.74
C VAL A 274 -18.71 1.48 16.41
N ILE A 275 -19.48 0.61 17.07
CA ILE A 275 -20.69 0.97 17.82
C ILE A 275 -20.42 0.77 19.30
N GLY A 276 -20.70 1.81 20.07
CA GLY A 276 -20.68 1.79 21.53
C GLY A 276 -22.07 1.66 22.11
N LEU A 277 -22.10 1.26 23.38
CA LEU A 277 -23.32 1.22 24.18
C LEU A 277 -23.18 2.27 25.29
N GLU A 278 -24.05 3.27 25.28
CA GLU A 278 -24.13 4.32 26.27
C GLU A 278 -25.48 4.24 26.98
N LYS A 279 -25.56 4.77 28.20
CA LYS A 279 -26.84 4.86 28.91
C LYS A 279 -27.59 6.12 28.48
N VAL A 280 -28.88 5.99 28.27
CA VAL A 280 -29.78 7.13 28.03
C VAL A 280 -29.77 8.03 29.25
N THR A 281 -29.44 9.32 29.05
CA THR A 281 -29.41 10.32 30.13
C THR A 281 -30.83 10.77 30.50
N ALA A 282 -31.00 11.27 31.73
CA ALA A 282 -32.30 11.85 32.18
C ALA A 282 -32.74 13.02 31.28
N GLU A 283 -31.80 13.79 30.75
CA GLU A 283 -32.09 14.92 29.86
C GLU A 283 -32.63 14.44 28.50
N GLU A 284 -32.04 13.40 27.92
CA GLU A 284 -32.48 12.79 26.65
C GLU A 284 -33.88 12.12 26.83
N ALA A 285 -34.10 11.46 27.96
CA ALA A 285 -35.39 10.84 28.28
C ALA A 285 -36.52 11.85 28.53
N ALA A 286 -36.20 13.05 28.97
CA ALA A 286 -37.14 14.14 29.18
C ALA A 286 -37.46 14.94 27.90
N GLN A 287 -36.66 14.87 26.87
CA GLN A 287 -36.82 15.59 25.62
C GLN A 287 -37.91 15.00 24.76
N GLN A 288 -39.05 15.68 24.59
CA GLN A 288 -40.14 15.25 23.73
C GLN A 288 -39.70 15.09 22.26
N GLY A 289 -40.04 13.97 21.65
CA GLY A 289 -39.69 13.66 20.25
C GLY A 289 -38.28 13.12 20.06
N SER A 290 -37.54 12.87 21.13
CA SER A 290 -36.23 12.23 21.07
C SER A 290 -36.27 10.74 20.71
N GLY A 291 -37.42 10.09 21.04
CA GLY A 291 -37.62 8.64 20.97
C GLY A 291 -36.95 7.87 22.10
N TYR A 292 -36.39 8.59 23.09
CA TYR A 292 -35.85 8.02 24.34
C TYR A 292 -36.76 8.17 25.54
N GLU A 293 -38.00 8.66 25.32
CA GLU A 293 -38.95 8.89 26.39
C GLU A 293 -39.25 7.61 27.17
N GLY A 294 -39.07 7.65 28.48
CA GLY A 294 -39.29 6.53 29.37
C GLY A 294 -38.20 5.46 29.40
N HIS A 295 -37.10 5.65 28.71
CA HIS A 295 -35.97 4.71 28.62
C HIS A 295 -34.73 5.19 29.39
N GLU A 296 -34.90 6.02 30.44
CA GLU A 296 -33.78 6.49 31.26
C GLU A 296 -32.99 5.31 31.84
N GLY A 297 -31.65 5.38 31.68
CA GLY A 297 -30.73 4.37 32.18
C GLY A 297 -30.61 3.11 31.34
N GLU A 298 -31.43 2.93 30.29
CA GLU A 298 -31.27 1.85 29.32
C GLU A 298 -30.07 2.11 28.39
N GLU A 299 -29.50 1.04 27.81
CA GLU A 299 -28.41 1.14 26.86
C GLU A 299 -28.90 1.59 25.48
N LYS A 300 -28.29 2.61 24.91
CA LYS A 300 -28.48 3.07 23.52
C LYS A 300 -27.25 2.80 22.68
N ALA A 301 -27.44 2.54 21.40
CA ALA A 301 -26.35 2.41 20.44
C ALA A 301 -25.88 3.78 19.97
N VAL A 302 -24.54 4.00 19.98
CA VAL A 302 -23.89 5.21 19.51
C VAL A 302 -22.73 4.85 18.57
N VAL A 303 -22.55 5.62 17.51
CA VAL A 303 -21.41 5.44 16.60
C VAL A 303 -20.18 6.08 17.25
N LEU A 304 -19.18 5.27 17.56
CA LEU A 304 -17.92 5.73 18.18
C LEU A 304 -16.86 6.02 17.12
N ASP A 305 -16.54 5.04 16.31
CA ASP A 305 -15.43 5.14 15.36
C ASP A 305 -15.78 4.43 14.04
N PRO A 306 -16.24 5.18 13.04
CA PRO A 306 -16.57 4.61 11.74
C PRO A 306 -15.33 4.13 10.95
N PHE A 307 -14.11 4.58 11.31
CA PHE A 307 -12.88 4.10 10.67
C PHE A 307 -12.65 2.59 10.84
N LYS A 308 -13.12 2.01 11.94
CA LYS A 308 -12.99 0.58 12.21
C LYS A 308 -13.98 -0.29 11.45
N ASP A 309 -14.99 0.31 10.80
CA ASP A 309 -16.01 -0.46 10.09
C ASP A 309 -15.44 -1.10 8.82
N THR A 310 -15.79 -2.37 8.61
CA THR A 310 -15.46 -3.16 7.42
C THR A 310 -16.48 -3.01 6.30
N VAL A 311 -17.47 -2.14 6.47
CA VAL A 311 -18.58 -1.88 5.54
C VAL A 311 -19.42 -3.12 5.28
N SER A 312 -19.63 -3.91 6.30
CA SER A 312 -20.60 -5.00 6.33
C SER A 312 -22.02 -4.43 6.24
N ARG A 313 -22.89 -5.12 5.51
CA ARG A 313 -24.32 -4.79 5.45
C ARG A 313 -25.15 -5.60 6.47
N GLU A 314 -24.48 -6.19 7.46
CA GLU A 314 -25.13 -7.14 8.38
C GLU A 314 -26.32 -6.52 9.11
N CYS A 315 -26.21 -5.27 9.58
CA CYS A 315 -27.33 -4.60 10.25
C CYS A 315 -28.57 -4.44 9.36
N LEU A 316 -28.39 -4.31 8.02
CA LEU A 316 -29.51 -4.16 7.07
C LEU A 316 -30.24 -5.48 6.78
N ARG A 317 -29.72 -6.63 7.23
CA ARG A 317 -30.41 -7.93 7.14
C ARG A 317 -31.51 -8.07 8.18
N HIS A 318 -31.48 -7.27 9.23
CA HIS A 318 -32.43 -7.28 10.30
C HIS A 318 -33.54 -6.26 10.07
N GLU A 319 -34.80 -6.73 10.01
CA GLU A 319 -35.97 -5.88 9.75
C GLU A 319 -36.10 -4.73 10.76
N GLU A 320 -35.74 -4.98 12.04
CA GLU A 320 -35.78 -3.98 13.10
C GLU A 320 -34.88 -2.78 12.91
N PHE A 321 -33.82 -2.89 12.03
CA PHE A 321 -32.86 -1.81 11.78
C PHE A 321 -33.03 -1.12 10.43
N LYS A 322 -33.79 -1.68 9.49
CA LYS A 322 -33.92 -1.14 8.12
C LYS A 322 -34.30 0.33 8.07
N ASP A 323 -35.28 0.73 8.91
CA ASP A 323 -35.78 2.11 8.96
C ASP A 323 -35.09 2.98 10.01
N LYS A 324 -34.24 2.39 10.83
CA LYS A 324 -33.55 3.10 11.92
C LYS A 324 -32.14 3.53 11.55
N VAL A 325 -31.54 2.94 10.51
CA VAL A 325 -30.12 3.14 10.18
C VAL A 325 -29.95 3.44 8.70
N LYS A 326 -29.08 4.38 8.39
CA LYS A 326 -28.57 4.62 7.04
C LYS A 326 -27.07 4.36 7.03
N LEU A 327 -26.64 3.53 6.09
CA LEU A 327 -25.25 3.29 5.81
C LEU A 327 -24.83 4.06 4.56
N GLY A 328 -23.61 4.60 4.57
CA GLY A 328 -23.05 5.31 3.46
C GLY A 328 -21.54 5.23 3.42
N ARG A 329 -20.98 5.90 2.42
CA ARG A 329 -19.53 6.14 2.29
C ARG A 329 -19.33 7.57 1.85
N VAL A 330 -18.32 8.24 2.41
CA VAL A 330 -17.94 9.59 2.00
C VAL A 330 -17.15 9.50 0.69
N ARG A 331 -17.71 10.04 -0.39
CA ARG A 331 -17.23 9.90 -1.77
C ARG A 331 -15.81 10.40 -2.00
N ASP A 332 -15.44 11.49 -1.35
CA ASP A 332 -14.18 12.21 -1.51
C ASP A 332 -13.21 12.03 -0.32
N HIS A 333 -13.41 10.99 0.48
CA HIS A 333 -12.56 10.65 1.61
C HIS A 333 -12.03 9.22 1.47
N PHE A 334 -10.76 9.10 1.11
CA PHE A 334 -10.08 7.83 0.86
C PHE A 334 -9.12 7.52 2.00
N ILE A 335 -9.32 6.40 2.67
CA ILE A 335 -8.41 5.86 3.69
C ILE A 335 -7.47 4.90 2.99
N PHE A 336 -6.22 5.30 2.84
CA PHE A 336 -5.15 4.48 2.28
C PHE A 336 -4.50 3.63 3.38
N SER A 337 -4.09 2.42 2.99
CA SER A 337 -3.19 1.55 3.72
C SER A 337 -2.08 1.12 2.77
N VAL A 338 -0.84 1.39 3.16
CA VAL A 338 0.37 1.13 2.36
C VAL A 338 1.36 0.36 3.21
N GLU A 339 1.59 -0.90 2.86
CA GLU A 339 2.63 -1.74 3.44
C GLU A 339 3.81 -1.83 2.48
N SER A 340 4.97 -1.41 2.93
CA SER A 340 6.20 -1.48 2.14
C SER A 340 6.82 -2.88 2.19
N THR A 341 7.46 -3.31 1.10
CA THR A 341 8.37 -4.47 1.10
C THR A 341 9.68 -4.21 1.84
N GLY A 342 9.86 -2.98 2.38
CA GLY A 342 11.04 -2.55 3.13
C GLY A 342 12.13 -1.90 2.27
N GLN A 343 11.93 -1.78 0.97
CA GLN A 343 12.85 -1.09 0.06
C GLN A 343 12.86 0.41 0.31
N PHE A 344 11.69 0.98 0.61
CA PHE A 344 11.48 2.38 0.98
C PHE A 344 10.59 2.48 2.22
N PRO A 345 10.71 3.53 3.03
CA PRO A 345 9.71 3.88 4.03
C PRO A 345 8.34 4.17 3.38
N SER A 346 7.25 3.84 4.08
CA SER A 346 5.89 3.91 3.52
C SER A 346 5.44 5.33 3.13
N ASP A 347 5.83 6.35 3.90
CA ASP A 347 5.57 7.77 3.58
C ASP A 347 6.33 8.22 2.33
N MET A 348 7.58 7.79 2.19
CA MET A 348 8.38 8.08 0.99
C MET A 348 7.79 7.45 -0.27
N LEU A 349 7.19 6.25 -0.17
CA LEU A 349 6.53 5.61 -1.30
C LEU A 349 5.38 6.45 -1.86
N PHE A 350 4.58 7.05 -0.98
CA PHE A 350 3.51 7.94 -1.44
C PHE A 350 4.07 9.17 -2.15
N LEU A 351 5.13 9.80 -1.62
CA LEU A 351 5.81 10.92 -2.28
C LEU A 351 6.40 10.53 -3.64
N GLU A 352 6.98 9.33 -3.75
CA GLU A 352 7.49 8.83 -5.04
C GLU A 352 6.32 8.61 -6.03
N SER A 353 5.17 8.11 -5.58
CA SER A 353 4.00 7.97 -6.46
C SER A 353 3.50 9.32 -7.00
N VAL A 354 3.54 10.37 -6.18
CA VAL A 354 3.22 11.74 -6.62
C VAL A 354 4.23 12.24 -7.66
N LYS A 355 5.54 11.98 -7.45
CA LYS A 355 6.58 12.35 -8.42
C LYS A 355 6.39 11.63 -9.76
N VAL A 356 6.08 10.33 -9.75
CA VAL A 356 5.79 9.55 -10.96
C VAL A 356 4.60 10.14 -11.72
N LEU A 357 3.48 10.44 -11.03
CA LEU A 357 2.31 11.05 -11.64
C LEU A 357 2.65 12.41 -12.26
N LYS A 358 3.40 13.25 -11.56
CA LYS A 358 3.88 14.55 -12.07
C LYS A 358 4.72 14.40 -13.34
N LEU A 359 5.63 13.42 -13.38
CA LEU A 359 6.46 13.13 -14.56
C LEU A 359 5.62 12.66 -15.74
N LYS A 360 4.60 11.81 -15.52
CA LYS A 360 3.66 11.37 -16.55
C LYS A 360 2.89 12.55 -17.14
N CYS A 361 2.36 13.44 -16.31
CA CYS A 361 1.68 14.66 -16.75
C CYS A 361 2.61 15.58 -17.55
N ALA A 362 3.84 15.79 -17.10
CA ALA A 362 4.83 16.61 -17.80
C ALA A 362 5.21 16.03 -19.17
N ARG A 363 5.34 14.70 -19.26
CA ARG A 363 5.61 13.99 -20.52
C ARG A 363 4.46 14.18 -21.50
N LEU A 364 3.22 13.91 -21.08
CA LEU A 364 2.04 14.08 -21.91
C LEU A 364 1.90 15.52 -22.41
N LYS A 365 2.12 16.51 -21.54
CA LYS A 365 2.09 17.94 -21.92
C LYS A 365 3.12 18.25 -23.01
N ARG A 366 4.35 17.75 -22.87
CA ARG A 366 5.42 17.93 -23.87
C ARG A 366 5.03 17.27 -25.19
N ASP A 367 4.55 16.03 -25.16
CA ASP A 367 4.22 15.26 -26.34
C ASP A 367 3.04 15.92 -27.11
N LEU A 368 2.02 16.43 -26.40
CA LEU A 368 0.94 17.23 -27.00
C LEU A 368 1.45 18.52 -27.62
N THR A 369 2.37 19.24 -26.95
CA THR A 369 2.96 20.47 -27.51
C THR A 369 3.72 20.19 -28.81
N ASN A 370 4.44 19.07 -28.87
CA ASN A 370 5.17 18.66 -30.08
C ASN A 370 4.24 18.26 -31.23
N LEU A 371 3.07 17.67 -30.92
CA LEU A 371 2.06 17.32 -31.94
C LEU A 371 1.30 18.54 -32.49
N MET A 372 1.26 19.63 -31.73
CA MET A 372 0.57 20.87 -32.14
C MET A 372 1.50 21.86 -32.92
N GLN A 373 2.79 21.58 -32.98
CA GLN A 373 3.77 22.29 -33.83
C GLN A 373 3.96 21.60 -35.18
#